data_0dd001f79cacd5faae02db057213a561
#
_entry.id   0dd001f79cacd5faae02db057213a561
#
_cell.length_a   1.000
_cell.length_b   1.000
_cell.length_c   1.000
_cell.angle_alpha   90.00
_cell.angle_beta   90.00
_cell.angle_gamma   90.00
#
_symmetry.space_group_name_H-M   'P 1'
#
loop_
_entity.id
_entity.type
_entity.pdbx_description
1 polymer ?
#
loop_
_entity_poly.entity_id
_entity_poly.type
_entity_poly.pdbx_seq_one_letter_code
_entity_poly.pdbx_strand_id
1 'polypeptide(L)'
;SARAVSVGNVDALRKFPQSSQLYFGKVLERVEAIQEPNPFFTKASAMLKTVSAKHDETSPSKALTNEQKQQLVEKTLCMTRAQALKDAVMARNIADNLTGVFIHINGNYHSDCGKGIITYLKEFRPAIRIITVSTVYQDKLSELNPVNRGKADFYIVLPTDTHKTF
;
A
#
# COMPACT_ATOMS: atom_id res chain seq x y z
N SER A 1 -9.88 8.27 10.50
CA SER A 1 -9.72 7.30 9.43
C SER A 1 -8.33 7.39 8.77
N ALA A 2 -8.08 6.61 7.72
CA ALA A 2 -6.80 6.55 7.02
C ALA A 2 -6.26 7.94 6.60
N ARG A 3 -7.14 8.89 6.25
CA ARG A 3 -6.73 10.27 5.94
C ARG A 3 -6.12 10.99 7.14
N ALA A 4 -6.68 10.82 8.33
CA ALA A 4 -6.11 11.42 9.55
C ALA A 4 -4.73 10.82 9.85
N VAL A 5 -4.56 9.51 9.72
CA VAL A 5 -3.29 8.81 9.92
C VAL A 5 -2.25 9.26 8.88
N SER A 6 -2.65 9.49 7.62
CA SER A 6 -1.72 9.93 6.57
C SER A 6 -1.12 11.32 6.78
N VAL A 7 -1.71 12.12 7.67
CA VAL A 7 -1.20 13.43 8.09
C VAL A 7 -0.68 13.41 9.55
N GLY A 8 -0.40 12.23 10.11
CA GLY A 8 0.19 12.08 11.42
C GLY A 8 -0.78 12.07 12.61
N ASN A 9 -2.10 12.22 12.36
CA ASN A 9 -3.09 12.25 13.44
C ASN A 9 -3.61 10.84 13.76
N VAL A 10 -2.79 10.04 14.45
CA VAL A 10 -3.17 8.68 14.90
C VAL A 10 -4.23 8.73 16.00
N ASP A 11 -4.23 9.78 16.84
CA ASP A 11 -5.21 9.93 17.93
C ASP A 11 -6.64 10.09 17.44
N ALA A 12 -6.84 10.50 16.18
CA ALA A 12 -8.16 10.49 15.57
C ALA A 12 -8.82 9.10 15.55
N LEU A 13 -8.02 8.03 15.57
CA LEU A 13 -8.51 6.65 15.62
C LEU A 13 -9.02 6.25 17.01
N ARG A 14 -8.49 6.87 18.06
CA ARG A 14 -8.91 6.63 19.45
C ARG A 14 -10.26 7.29 19.79
N LYS A 15 -10.71 8.22 18.94
CA LYS A 15 -12.00 8.91 19.09
C LYS A 15 -13.20 8.16 18.50
N PHE A 16 -12.98 6.98 17.91
CA PHE A 16 -14.07 6.14 17.42
C PHE A 16 -14.90 5.56 18.59
N PRO A 17 -16.18 5.22 18.34
CA PRO A 17 -17.01 4.52 19.31
C PRO A 17 -16.31 3.27 19.85
N GLN A 18 -16.58 2.90 21.10
CA GLN A 18 -15.94 1.76 21.77
C GLN A 18 -16.09 0.46 20.99
N SER A 19 -17.22 0.24 20.31
CA SER A 19 -17.42 -0.90 19.41
C SER A 19 -16.41 -0.94 18.26
N SER A 20 -16.08 0.22 17.69
CA SER A 20 -15.07 0.32 16.64
C SER A 20 -13.65 0.18 17.19
N GLN A 21 -13.40 0.64 18.43
CA GLN A 21 -12.10 0.47 19.09
C GLN A 21 -11.80 -0.99 19.40
N LEU A 22 -12.79 -1.77 19.84
CA LEU A 22 -12.66 -3.22 20.01
C LEU A 22 -12.36 -3.93 18.68
N TYR A 23 -12.98 -3.45 17.61
CA TYR A 23 -12.77 -3.96 16.26
C TYR A 23 -11.35 -3.66 15.75
N PHE A 24 -10.84 -2.47 16.01
CA PHE A 24 -9.53 -2.01 15.53
C PHE A 24 -8.37 -2.20 16.52
N GLY A 25 -8.60 -2.59 17.77
CA GLY A 25 -7.61 -2.53 18.85
C GLY A 25 -6.25 -3.11 18.47
N LYS A 26 -6.20 -4.41 18.10
CA LYS A 26 -4.96 -5.06 17.65
C LYS A 26 -4.39 -4.48 16.34
N VAL A 27 -5.28 -4.01 15.44
CA VAL A 27 -4.87 -3.38 14.19
C VAL A 27 -4.22 -2.03 14.44
N LEU A 28 -4.75 -1.25 15.39
CA LEU A 28 -4.17 0.04 15.77
C LEU A 28 -2.78 -0.11 16.37
N GLU A 29 -2.62 -1.04 17.31
CA GLU A 29 -1.32 -1.35 17.91
C GLU A 29 -0.27 -1.70 16.83
N ARG A 30 -0.64 -2.49 15.84
CA ARG A 30 0.25 -2.84 14.73
C ARG A 30 0.55 -1.66 13.82
N VAL A 31 -0.44 -0.84 13.50
CA VAL A 31 -0.25 0.37 12.69
C VAL A 31 0.69 1.35 13.41
N GLU A 32 0.53 1.52 14.71
CA GLU A 32 1.41 2.36 15.53
C GLU A 32 2.82 1.77 15.65
N ALA A 33 2.95 0.44 15.68
CA ALA A 33 4.23 -0.26 15.74
C ALA A 33 5.05 -0.19 14.43
N ILE A 34 4.48 0.27 13.31
CA ILE A 34 5.24 0.48 12.07
C ILE A 34 6.21 1.64 12.29
N GLN A 35 7.50 1.34 12.29
CA GLN A 35 8.57 2.33 12.48
C GLN A 35 9.29 2.70 11.18
N GLU A 36 9.18 1.86 10.15
CA GLU A 36 9.86 2.08 8.88
C GLU A 36 8.89 2.41 7.75
N PRO A 37 9.20 3.42 6.92
CA PRO A 37 8.38 3.75 5.77
C PRO A 37 8.50 2.66 4.70
N ASN A 38 7.38 2.37 4.03
CA ASN A 38 7.41 1.45 2.91
C ASN A 38 8.26 2.02 1.76
N PRO A 39 9.24 1.24 1.24
CA PRO A 39 10.13 1.69 0.17
C PRO A 39 9.41 2.21 -1.09
N PHE A 40 8.21 1.72 -1.37
CA PHE A 40 7.39 2.20 -2.48
C PHE A 40 7.09 3.70 -2.34
N PHE A 41 6.65 4.15 -1.16
CA PHE A 41 6.35 5.58 -0.95
C PHE A 41 7.60 6.44 -0.93
N THR A 42 8.71 5.92 -0.42
CA THR A 42 9.99 6.63 -0.43
C THR A 42 10.45 6.90 -1.87
N LYS A 43 10.39 5.88 -2.74
CA LYS A 43 10.74 6.02 -4.16
C LYS A 43 9.77 6.95 -4.90
N ALA A 44 8.47 6.79 -4.71
CA ALA A 44 7.45 7.63 -5.35
C ALA A 44 7.59 9.10 -4.94
N SER A 45 7.85 9.38 -3.66
CA SER A 45 8.05 10.74 -3.17
C SER A 45 9.35 11.37 -3.69
N ALA A 46 10.41 10.59 -3.87
CA ALA A 46 11.65 11.04 -4.48
C ALA A 46 11.46 11.36 -5.98
N MET A 47 10.72 10.52 -6.72
CA MET A 47 10.39 10.76 -8.13
C MET A 47 9.53 12.01 -8.32
N LEU A 48 8.52 12.23 -7.47
CA LEU A 48 7.67 13.43 -7.55
C LEU A 48 8.48 14.72 -7.34
N LYS A 49 9.49 14.72 -6.48
CA LYS A 49 10.35 15.87 -6.28
C LYS A 49 11.27 16.15 -7.46
N THR A 50 11.78 15.10 -8.13
CA THR A 50 12.61 15.27 -9.35
C THR A 50 11.79 15.76 -10.54
N VAL A 51 10.51 15.38 -10.65
CA VAL A 51 9.61 15.87 -11.72
C VAL A 51 9.21 17.33 -11.47
N SER A 52 8.93 17.72 -10.22
CA SER A 52 8.65 19.13 -9.89
C SER A 52 9.85 20.05 -10.12
N ALA A 53 11.07 19.55 -9.93
CA ALA A 53 12.30 20.33 -10.19
C ALA A 53 12.61 20.50 -11.69
N LYS A 54 12.07 19.64 -12.57
CA LYS A 54 12.26 19.73 -14.03
C LYS A 54 11.39 20.80 -14.71
N HIS A 55 10.39 21.34 -14.00
CA HIS A 55 9.58 22.46 -14.53
C HIS A 55 10.23 23.83 -14.31
N ASP A 56 11.36 23.88 -13.61
CA ASP A 56 12.12 25.12 -13.40
C ASP A 56 13.53 24.91 -13.99
N GLU A 57 13.68 25.19 -15.28
CA GLU A 57 14.90 24.95 -16.08
C GLU A 57 16.12 25.80 -15.67
N THR A 58 16.04 26.56 -14.58
CA THR A 58 17.09 27.50 -14.18
C THR A 58 17.83 27.17 -12.87
N SER A 59 17.53 26.07 -12.20
CA SER A 59 18.22 25.74 -10.95
C SER A 59 18.88 24.35 -10.97
N PRO A 60 20.18 24.22 -10.58
CA PRO A 60 20.83 22.92 -10.42
C PRO A 60 20.08 22.13 -9.33
N SER A 61 19.88 20.83 -9.54
CA SER A 61 19.17 19.93 -8.64
C SER A 61 19.82 19.97 -7.24
N LYS A 62 19.29 20.80 -6.36
CA LYS A 62 19.81 20.99 -5.01
C LYS A 62 19.53 19.72 -4.21
N ALA A 63 20.57 19.05 -3.72
CA ALA A 63 20.44 17.92 -2.82
C ALA A 63 19.56 18.31 -1.62
N LEU A 64 18.64 17.40 -1.21
CA LEU A 64 17.75 17.65 -0.07
C LEU A 64 18.55 17.90 1.20
N THR A 65 18.17 18.92 1.97
CA THR A 65 18.72 19.15 3.30
C THR A 65 18.36 17.99 4.25
N ASN A 66 19.06 17.86 5.36
CA ASN A 66 18.76 16.81 6.35
C ASN A 66 17.34 16.94 6.91
N GLU A 67 16.86 18.16 7.15
CA GLU A 67 15.49 18.44 7.59
C GLU A 67 14.46 18.01 6.55
N GLN A 68 14.69 18.30 5.27
CA GLN A 68 13.81 17.87 4.19
C GLN A 68 13.77 16.34 4.04
N LYS A 69 14.90 15.66 4.26
CA LYS A 69 14.96 14.19 4.28
C LYS A 69 14.14 13.63 5.44
N GLN A 70 14.29 14.21 6.64
CA GLN A 70 13.55 13.77 7.82
C GLN A 70 12.04 13.97 7.67
N GLN A 71 11.59 15.13 7.18
CA GLN A 71 10.19 15.38 6.87
C GLN A 71 9.62 14.41 5.82
N LEU A 72 10.44 14.02 4.83
CA LEU A 72 10.04 13.04 3.83
C LEU A 72 9.85 11.64 4.43
N VAL A 73 10.77 11.23 5.32
CA VAL A 73 10.67 9.95 6.04
C VAL A 73 9.40 9.92 6.89
N GLU A 74 9.15 10.97 7.67
CA GLU A 74 7.97 11.06 8.52
C GLU A 74 6.67 11.02 7.70
N LYS A 75 6.59 11.79 6.62
CA LYS A 75 5.44 11.77 5.72
C LYS A 75 5.21 10.39 5.10
N THR A 76 6.26 9.71 4.66
CA THR A 76 6.16 8.37 4.07
C THR A 76 5.78 7.32 5.11
N LEU A 77 6.21 7.47 6.36
CA LEU A 77 5.79 6.62 7.47
C LEU A 77 4.29 6.77 7.75
N CYS A 78 3.79 8.01 7.81
CA CYS A 78 2.36 8.28 7.98
C CYS A 78 1.53 7.68 6.83
N MET A 79 2.00 7.77 5.59
CA MET A 79 1.35 7.13 4.44
C MET A 79 1.35 5.60 4.56
N THR A 80 2.46 5.01 4.99
CA THR A 80 2.57 3.57 5.22
C THR A 80 1.55 3.10 6.26
N ARG A 81 1.44 3.79 7.39
CA ARG A 81 0.45 3.50 8.44
C ARG A 81 -0.99 3.64 7.94
N ALA A 82 -1.27 4.67 7.16
CA ALA A 82 -2.60 4.88 6.58
C ALA A 82 -3.00 3.76 5.61
N GLN A 83 -2.06 3.23 4.83
CA GLN A 83 -2.32 2.11 3.94
C GLN A 83 -2.51 0.80 4.71
N ALA A 84 -1.69 0.54 5.73
CA ALA A 84 -1.86 -0.62 6.60
C ALA A 84 -3.25 -0.65 7.26
N LEU A 85 -3.76 0.51 7.68
CA LEU A 85 -5.12 0.63 8.19
C LEU A 85 -6.18 0.28 7.14
N LYS A 86 -6.02 0.76 5.90
CA LYS A 86 -6.95 0.42 4.80
C LYS A 86 -6.93 -1.09 4.52
N ASP A 87 -5.74 -1.68 4.46
CA ASP A 87 -5.57 -3.11 4.23
C ASP A 87 -6.28 -3.95 5.30
N ALA A 88 -6.12 -3.57 6.56
CA ALA A 88 -6.77 -4.24 7.67
C ALA A 88 -8.30 -4.13 7.60
N VAL A 89 -8.85 -2.96 7.24
CA VAL A 89 -10.28 -2.75 7.08
C VAL A 89 -10.83 -3.58 5.93
N MET A 90 -10.16 -3.59 4.77
CA MET A 90 -10.56 -4.41 3.63
C MET A 90 -10.53 -5.90 3.98
N ALA A 91 -9.45 -6.37 4.59
CA ALA A 91 -9.31 -7.76 5.02
C ALA A 91 -10.41 -8.17 6.01
N ARG A 92 -10.75 -7.30 6.95
CA ARG A 92 -11.82 -7.58 7.92
C ARG A 92 -13.18 -7.68 7.24
N ASN A 93 -13.51 -6.74 6.35
CA ASN A 93 -14.76 -6.80 5.60
C ASN A 93 -14.85 -8.09 4.75
N ILE A 94 -13.77 -8.50 4.11
CA ILE A 94 -13.73 -9.78 3.39
C ILE A 94 -13.97 -10.94 4.35
N ALA A 95 -13.28 -10.98 5.49
CA ALA A 95 -13.39 -12.05 6.47
C ALA A 95 -14.82 -12.19 7.03
N ASP A 96 -15.50 -11.06 7.27
CA ASP A 96 -16.86 -11.05 7.83
C ASP A 96 -17.92 -11.48 6.81
N ASN A 97 -17.69 -11.20 5.51
CA ASN A 97 -18.66 -11.47 4.44
C ASN A 97 -18.34 -12.72 3.61
N LEU A 98 -17.32 -13.47 3.98
CA LEU A 98 -16.90 -14.68 3.25
C LEU A 98 -17.86 -15.83 3.50
N THR A 99 -18.76 -16.10 2.53
CA THR A 99 -19.75 -17.20 2.58
C THR A 99 -19.55 -18.24 1.48
N GLY A 100 -18.44 -18.19 0.76
CA GLY A 100 -18.12 -19.07 -0.37
C GLY A 100 -16.94 -18.54 -1.15
N VAL A 101 -17.03 -18.52 -2.47
CA VAL A 101 -16.02 -17.86 -3.31
C VAL A 101 -16.23 -16.34 -3.24
N PHE A 102 -15.17 -15.64 -2.90
CA PHE A 102 -15.16 -14.17 -2.82
C PHE A 102 -14.09 -13.61 -3.75
N ILE A 103 -14.46 -12.65 -4.58
CA ILE A 103 -13.54 -11.95 -5.47
C ILE A 103 -13.39 -10.52 -4.95
N HIS A 104 -12.14 -10.11 -4.69
CA HIS A 104 -11.78 -8.76 -4.29
C HIS A 104 -10.84 -8.13 -5.32
N ILE A 105 -11.18 -6.95 -5.81
CA ILE A 105 -10.38 -6.21 -6.78
C ILE A 105 -9.78 -4.99 -6.07
N ASN A 106 -8.46 -4.85 -6.15
CA ASN A 106 -7.70 -3.78 -5.53
C ASN A 106 -6.49 -3.39 -6.38
N GLY A 107 -5.86 -2.26 -6.06
CA GLY A 107 -4.56 -1.92 -6.64
C GLY A 107 -3.47 -2.88 -6.16
N ASN A 108 -2.53 -3.25 -7.01
CA ASN A 108 -1.48 -4.25 -6.75
C ASN A 108 -0.73 -4.03 -5.43
N TYR A 109 -0.52 -2.76 -5.05
CA TYR A 109 0.12 -2.40 -3.79
C TYR A 109 -0.50 -3.08 -2.55
N HIS A 110 -1.82 -3.31 -2.57
CA HIS A 110 -2.56 -3.86 -1.44
C HIS A 110 -2.46 -5.39 -1.30
N SER A 111 -1.94 -6.10 -2.31
CA SER A 111 -1.90 -7.57 -2.31
C SER A 111 -0.60 -8.19 -2.82
N ASP A 112 0.24 -7.42 -3.53
CA ASP A 112 1.48 -7.94 -4.11
C ASP A 112 2.41 -8.55 -3.04
N CYS A 113 3.10 -9.62 -3.41
CA CYS A 113 4.03 -10.38 -2.57
C CYS A 113 3.36 -10.99 -1.30
N GLY A 114 2.05 -11.22 -1.32
CA GLY A 114 1.31 -11.77 -0.20
C GLY A 114 1.23 -10.86 1.02
N LYS A 115 1.44 -9.54 0.82
CA LYS A 115 1.42 -8.51 1.87
C LYS A 115 0.06 -7.80 1.94
N GLY A 116 -0.01 -6.72 2.68
CA GLY A 116 -1.19 -5.87 2.79
C GLY A 116 -2.42 -6.66 3.25
N ILE A 117 -3.49 -6.61 2.46
CA ILE A 117 -4.76 -7.30 2.75
C ILE A 117 -4.56 -8.78 3.08
N ILE A 118 -3.65 -9.47 2.36
CA ILE A 118 -3.41 -10.91 2.52
C ILE A 118 -2.89 -11.22 3.93
N THR A 119 -2.00 -10.40 4.45
CA THR A 119 -1.45 -10.56 5.81
C THR A 119 -2.56 -10.51 6.86
N TYR A 120 -3.39 -9.47 6.83
CA TYR A 120 -4.49 -9.30 7.79
C TYR A 120 -5.58 -10.36 7.61
N LEU A 121 -5.88 -10.74 6.36
CA LEU A 121 -6.90 -11.75 6.08
C LEU A 121 -6.53 -13.12 6.65
N LYS A 122 -5.26 -13.52 6.54
CA LYS A 122 -4.74 -14.74 7.16
C LYS A 122 -4.82 -14.73 8.69
N GLU A 123 -4.75 -13.56 9.30
CA GLU A 123 -4.94 -13.43 10.76
C GLU A 123 -6.39 -13.57 11.17
N PHE A 124 -7.30 -12.94 10.43
CA PHE A 124 -8.74 -13.04 10.73
C PHE A 124 -9.32 -14.42 10.39
N ARG A 125 -8.76 -15.08 9.39
CA ARG A 125 -9.19 -16.39 8.87
C ARG A 125 -7.98 -17.26 8.55
N PRO A 126 -7.30 -17.86 9.54
CA PRO A 126 -6.05 -18.64 9.32
C PRO A 126 -6.17 -19.77 8.29
N ALA A 127 -7.35 -20.40 8.20
CA ALA A 127 -7.59 -21.51 7.27
C ALA A 127 -8.08 -21.08 5.87
N ILE A 128 -8.08 -19.75 5.58
CA ILE A 128 -8.55 -19.27 4.28
C ILE A 128 -7.60 -19.69 3.17
N ARG A 129 -8.16 -20.13 2.05
CA ARG A 129 -7.43 -20.35 0.80
C ARG A 129 -7.52 -19.08 -0.03
N ILE A 130 -6.38 -18.54 -0.43
CA ILE A 130 -6.27 -17.29 -1.18
C ILE A 130 -5.53 -17.59 -2.47
N ILE A 131 -6.05 -17.07 -3.57
CA ILE A 131 -5.37 -17.02 -4.87
C ILE A 131 -5.25 -15.56 -5.23
N THR A 132 -4.06 -15.16 -5.65
CA THR A 132 -3.74 -13.79 -6.05
C THR A 132 -3.50 -13.73 -7.55
N VAL A 133 -4.06 -12.68 -8.19
CA VAL A 133 -3.82 -12.38 -9.61
C VAL A 133 -3.33 -10.95 -9.70
N SER A 134 -2.15 -10.74 -10.27
CA SER A 134 -1.57 -9.40 -10.43
C SER A 134 -1.48 -9.03 -11.91
N THR A 135 -1.93 -7.83 -12.26
CA THR A 135 -1.77 -7.27 -13.60
C THR A 135 -0.42 -6.55 -13.67
N VAL A 136 0.40 -6.92 -14.64
CA VAL A 136 1.73 -6.33 -14.86
C VAL A 136 1.89 -5.85 -16.29
N TYR A 137 2.64 -4.78 -16.48
CA TYR A 137 2.96 -4.21 -17.77
C TYR A 137 4.39 -4.54 -18.15
N GLN A 138 4.61 -5.06 -19.34
CA GLN A 138 5.93 -5.35 -19.90
C GLN A 138 5.89 -5.49 -21.41
N ASP A 139 7.03 -5.31 -22.08
CA ASP A 139 7.09 -5.35 -23.56
C ASP A 139 7.08 -6.79 -24.09
N LYS A 140 7.83 -7.69 -23.46
CA LYS A 140 7.88 -9.10 -23.84
C LYS A 140 6.76 -9.88 -23.16
N LEU A 141 5.74 -10.29 -23.94
CA LEU A 141 4.56 -10.98 -23.39
C LEU A 141 4.72 -12.50 -23.22
N SER A 142 5.70 -13.10 -23.91
CA SER A 142 5.91 -14.55 -23.92
C SER A 142 6.56 -15.10 -22.64
N GLU A 143 7.12 -14.24 -21.79
CA GLU A 143 7.82 -14.63 -20.58
C GLU A 143 7.68 -13.55 -19.52
N LEU A 144 7.35 -13.95 -18.29
CA LEU A 144 7.25 -13.01 -17.17
C LEU A 144 8.59 -12.37 -16.83
N ASN A 145 8.64 -11.04 -16.82
CA ASN A 145 9.85 -10.32 -16.39
C ASN A 145 10.24 -10.73 -14.95
N PRO A 146 11.52 -11.07 -14.71
CA PRO A 146 12.01 -11.49 -13.38
C PRO A 146 11.62 -10.55 -12.24
N VAL A 147 11.54 -9.23 -12.48
CA VAL A 147 11.13 -8.23 -11.47
C VAL A 147 9.69 -8.42 -10.98
N ASN A 148 8.86 -9.12 -11.74
CA ASN A 148 7.46 -9.39 -11.39
C ASN A 148 7.27 -10.75 -10.72
N ARG A 149 8.27 -11.62 -10.71
CA ARG A 149 8.18 -12.95 -10.10
C ARG A 149 7.93 -12.84 -8.59
N GLY A 150 7.07 -13.70 -8.07
CA GLY A 150 6.74 -13.77 -6.64
C GLY A 150 5.77 -12.69 -6.15
N LYS A 151 5.23 -11.85 -7.04
CA LYS A 151 4.21 -10.86 -6.65
C LYS A 151 2.83 -11.49 -6.44
N ALA A 152 2.50 -12.52 -7.21
CA ALA A 152 1.20 -13.18 -7.16
C ALA A 152 1.29 -14.64 -7.62
N ASP A 153 0.22 -15.40 -7.43
CA ASP A 153 0.10 -16.78 -7.91
C ASP A 153 -0.10 -16.83 -9.43
N PHE A 154 -0.86 -15.88 -9.98
CA PHE A 154 -1.12 -15.74 -11.42
C PHE A 154 -0.90 -14.31 -11.88
N TYR A 155 -0.63 -14.15 -13.18
CA TYR A 155 -0.35 -12.85 -13.78
C TYR A 155 -1.19 -12.62 -15.03
N ILE A 156 -1.73 -11.42 -15.16
CA ILE A 156 -2.23 -10.87 -16.41
C ILE A 156 -1.14 -9.94 -16.93
N VAL A 157 -0.52 -10.33 -18.04
CA VAL A 157 0.57 -9.56 -18.65
C VAL A 157 0.00 -8.70 -19.77
N LEU A 158 0.19 -7.40 -19.65
CA LEU A 158 -0.25 -6.42 -20.65
C LEU A 158 0.96 -5.73 -21.28
N PRO A 159 0.85 -5.36 -22.59
CA PRO A 159 1.85 -4.51 -23.24
C PRO A 159 1.99 -3.15 -22.53
N THR A 160 3.18 -2.60 -22.56
CA THR A 160 3.45 -1.27 -21.92
C THR A 160 2.73 -0.14 -22.62
N ASP A 161 2.39 -0.28 -23.91
CA ASP A 161 1.63 0.65 -24.74
C ASP A 161 0.11 0.52 -24.59
N THR A 162 -0.37 -0.42 -23.75
CA THR A 162 -1.81 -0.55 -23.47
C THR A 162 -2.38 0.77 -22.97
N HIS A 163 -3.44 1.23 -23.64
CA HIS A 163 -4.13 2.48 -23.29
C HIS A 163 -4.68 2.40 -21.85
N LYS A 164 -4.29 3.37 -21.03
CA LYS A 164 -4.80 3.51 -19.65
C LYS A 164 -5.98 4.47 -19.68
N THR A 165 -7.11 4.04 -19.14
CA THR A 165 -8.37 4.81 -19.15
C THR A 165 -8.48 5.82 -18.00
N PHE A 166 -7.45 6.00 -17.21
CA PHE A 166 -7.38 6.92 -16.05
C PHE A 166 -5.96 7.44 -15.84
#